data_9544b2621ae8dc9f2c0216a98719a2b0
#
_entry.id   9544b2621ae8dc9f2c0216a98719a2b0
#
_cell.length_a   1.000
_cell.length_b   1.000
_cell.length_c   1.000
_cell.angle_alpha   90.00
_cell.angle_beta   90.00
_cell.angle_gamma   90.00
#
_symmetry.space_group_name_H-M   'P 1'
#
loop_
_entity.id
_entity.type
_entity.pdbx_description
1 polymer ?
#
loop_
_entity_poly.entity_id
_entity_poly.type
_entity_poly.pdbx_seq_one_letter_code
_entity_poly.pdbx_strand_id
1 'polypeptide(L)'
;MKPLVLGAALAGVLAQASSDRPPTRNVGTMSDLMVKIIYPASDALFYIESRTPKTDAEWTVLEGQALMVAESANLLMLPGRARDQKQWMADAKLMLDAGADAVAAAKKKDVEAIVALSDRLMESCTTCHKNYRPNYGKPPLD
;
A
#
# COMPACT_ATOMS: atom_id res chain seq x y z
N MET A 1 -34.15 51.89 40.54
CA MET A 1 -34.24 50.46 40.15
C MET A 1 -33.34 50.28 38.91
N LYS A 2 -32.18 49.64 39.05
CA LYS A 2 -31.27 49.34 37.94
C LYS A 2 -31.36 47.83 37.60
N PRO A 3 -31.52 47.42 36.34
CA PRO A 3 -31.50 45.99 36.00
C PRO A 3 -30.06 45.49 35.95
N LEU A 4 -29.85 44.35 36.60
CA LEU A 4 -28.63 43.54 36.58
C LEU A 4 -28.62 42.73 35.27
N VAL A 5 -27.65 42.97 34.39
CA VAL A 5 -27.43 42.14 33.18
C VAL A 5 -26.49 41.00 33.57
N LEU A 6 -27.03 39.79 33.65
CA LEU A 6 -26.25 38.56 33.84
C LEU A 6 -25.65 38.17 32.49
N GLY A 7 -24.36 38.37 32.31
CA GLY A 7 -23.61 37.86 31.16
C GLY A 7 -23.27 36.35 31.34
N ALA A 8 -23.88 35.48 30.54
CA ALA A 8 -23.51 34.08 30.47
C ALA A 8 -22.26 33.92 29.61
N ALA A 9 -21.14 33.60 30.24
CA ALA A 9 -19.93 33.22 29.52
C ALA A 9 -20.07 31.76 29.02
N LEU A 10 -20.24 31.57 27.72
CA LEU A 10 -20.10 30.25 27.07
C LEU A 10 -18.60 29.88 27.05
N ALA A 11 -18.18 29.05 27.99
CA ALA A 11 -16.90 28.37 27.91
C ALA A 11 -16.97 27.26 26.82
N GLY A 12 -16.44 27.55 25.64
CA GLY A 12 -16.29 26.56 24.59
C GLY A 12 -15.28 25.51 25.01
N VAL A 13 -15.74 24.31 25.31
CA VAL A 13 -14.88 23.12 25.48
C VAL A 13 -14.37 22.74 24.09
N LEU A 14 -13.15 23.15 23.76
CA LEU A 14 -12.40 22.58 22.62
C LEU A 14 -12.07 21.14 22.99
N ALA A 15 -12.88 20.19 22.49
CA ALA A 15 -12.55 18.78 22.54
C ALA A 15 -11.28 18.58 21.72
N GLN A 16 -10.14 18.42 22.41
CA GLN A 16 -8.91 17.90 21.80
C GLN A 16 -9.21 16.45 21.41
N ALA A 17 -9.43 16.23 20.12
CA ALA A 17 -9.40 14.88 19.56
C ALA A 17 -7.97 14.37 19.72
N SER A 18 -7.69 13.70 20.83
CA SER A 18 -6.49 12.89 20.95
C SER A 18 -6.56 11.85 19.83
N SER A 19 -5.59 11.86 18.93
CA SER A 19 -5.48 10.86 17.90
C SER A 19 -5.12 9.54 18.59
N ASP A 20 -6.10 8.71 18.88
CA ASP A 20 -5.93 7.31 19.35
C ASP A 20 -5.27 6.41 18.29
N ARG A 21 -4.45 7.00 17.44
CA ARG A 21 -3.72 6.25 16.44
C ARG A 21 -2.53 5.57 17.09
N PRO A 22 -2.45 4.22 17.07
CA PRO A 22 -1.33 3.51 17.68
C PRO A 22 0.00 4.01 17.10
N PRO A 23 1.05 4.10 17.90
CA PRO A 23 2.35 4.55 17.42
C PRO A 23 2.89 3.56 16.38
N THR A 24 3.12 4.04 15.16
CA THR A 24 3.77 3.27 14.10
C THR A 24 5.22 3.67 13.99
N ARG A 25 6.11 2.70 13.69
CA ARG A 25 7.54 2.94 13.51
C ARG A 25 8.00 2.36 12.18
N ASN A 26 8.63 3.17 11.36
CA ASN A 26 9.29 2.72 10.13
C ASN A 26 10.59 2.01 10.50
N VAL A 27 10.66 0.69 10.27
CA VAL A 27 11.85 -0.13 10.60
C VAL A 27 12.87 -0.09 9.47
N GLY A 28 12.42 -0.33 8.24
CA GLY A 28 13.29 -0.28 7.06
C GLY A 28 13.14 1.02 6.27
N THR A 29 14.13 1.30 5.42
CA THR A 29 14.07 2.38 4.44
C THR A 29 13.03 2.07 3.35
N MET A 30 12.69 3.07 2.52
CA MET A 30 11.87 2.83 1.34
C MET A 30 12.54 1.84 0.37
N SER A 31 13.85 1.92 0.19
CA SER A 31 14.62 0.98 -0.63
C SER A 31 14.54 -0.45 -0.07
N ASP A 32 14.65 -0.63 1.25
CA ASP A 32 14.50 -1.95 1.85
C ASP A 32 13.12 -2.55 1.59
N LEU A 33 12.06 -1.73 1.73
CA LEU A 33 10.70 -2.18 1.45
C LEU A 33 10.53 -2.60 -0.01
N MET A 34 11.02 -1.79 -0.95
CA MET A 34 10.93 -2.08 -2.38
C MET A 34 11.71 -3.32 -2.77
N VAL A 35 12.98 -3.40 -2.38
CA VAL A 35 13.90 -4.44 -2.88
C VAL A 35 13.74 -5.77 -2.15
N LYS A 36 13.48 -5.73 -0.84
CA LYS A 36 13.48 -6.95 0.00
C LYS A 36 12.08 -7.55 0.21
N ILE A 37 11.02 -6.77 -0.02
CA ILE A 37 9.65 -7.20 0.25
C ILE A 37 8.79 -7.11 -1.01
N ILE A 38 8.59 -5.91 -1.57
CA ILE A 38 7.63 -5.71 -2.66
C ILE A 38 8.10 -6.38 -3.95
N TYR A 39 9.36 -6.18 -4.34
CA TYR A 39 9.87 -6.74 -5.59
C TYR A 39 9.79 -8.27 -5.63
N PRO A 40 10.35 -9.04 -4.67
CA PRO A 40 10.27 -10.50 -4.74
C PRO A 40 8.84 -11.03 -4.63
N ALA A 41 7.96 -10.33 -3.92
CA ALA A 41 6.56 -10.72 -3.80
C ALA A 41 5.79 -10.48 -5.11
N SER A 42 5.98 -9.32 -5.75
CA SER A 42 5.34 -9.02 -7.04
C SER A 42 5.90 -9.86 -8.19
N ASP A 43 7.19 -10.18 -8.16
CA ASP A 43 7.83 -11.08 -9.14
C ASP A 43 7.13 -12.43 -9.21
N ALA A 44 6.75 -13.00 -8.07
CA ALA A 44 6.01 -14.26 -8.02
C ALA A 44 4.66 -14.18 -8.75
N LEU A 45 3.97 -13.04 -8.68
CA LEU A 45 2.70 -12.82 -9.36
C LEU A 45 2.87 -12.57 -10.85
N PHE A 46 3.86 -11.74 -11.25
CA PHE A 46 4.12 -11.43 -12.67
C PHE A 46 4.55 -12.66 -13.48
N TYR A 47 5.25 -13.59 -12.87
CA TYR A 47 5.76 -14.80 -13.54
C TYR A 47 4.93 -16.05 -13.25
N ILE A 48 3.66 -15.90 -12.84
CA ILE A 48 2.77 -17.02 -12.48
C ILE A 48 2.62 -18.05 -13.60
N GLU A 49 2.52 -17.62 -14.85
CA GLU A 49 2.36 -18.55 -15.99
C GLU A 49 3.55 -19.50 -16.15
N SER A 50 4.77 -18.96 -16.02
CA SER A 50 6.00 -19.75 -16.15
C SER A 50 6.38 -20.49 -14.86
N ARG A 51 5.80 -20.10 -13.72
CA ARG A 51 6.08 -20.64 -12.39
C ARG A 51 4.81 -21.08 -11.66
N THR A 52 3.83 -21.62 -12.41
CA THR A 52 2.56 -22.07 -11.86
C THR A 52 2.78 -23.09 -10.75
N PRO A 53 2.23 -22.85 -9.53
CA PRO A 53 2.31 -23.81 -8.43
C PRO A 53 1.67 -25.13 -8.79
N LYS A 54 2.30 -26.24 -8.39
CA LYS A 54 1.87 -27.62 -8.69
C LYS A 54 1.30 -28.35 -7.48
N THR A 55 1.60 -27.83 -6.28
CA THR A 55 1.18 -28.44 -5.01
C THR A 55 0.45 -27.40 -4.15
N ASP A 56 -0.32 -27.88 -3.18
CA ASP A 56 -1.02 -27.03 -2.21
C ASP A 56 -0.04 -26.18 -1.39
N ALA A 57 1.12 -26.73 -1.07
CA ALA A 57 2.17 -25.99 -0.36
C ALA A 57 2.72 -24.83 -1.20
N GLU A 58 2.94 -25.02 -2.49
CA GLU A 58 3.38 -23.95 -3.40
C GLU A 58 2.30 -22.88 -3.57
N TRP A 59 1.02 -23.27 -3.65
CA TRP A 59 -0.09 -22.31 -3.66
C TRP A 59 -0.18 -21.50 -2.36
N THR A 60 0.09 -22.11 -1.21
CA THR A 60 0.16 -21.40 0.07
C THR A 60 1.30 -20.38 0.07
N VAL A 61 2.44 -20.71 -0.52
CA VAL A 61 3.55 -19.77 -0.68
C VAL A 61 3.15 -18.60 -1.58
N LEU A 62 2.51 -18.86 -2.72
CA LEU A 62 2.05 -17.82 -3.63
C LEU A 62 0.98 -16.90 -2.99
N GLU A 63 0.05 -17.49 -2.22
CA GLU A 63 -0.90 -16.70 -1.42
C GLU A 63 -0.17 -15.76 -0.46
N GLY A 64 0.89 -16.24 0.21
CA GLY A 64 1.74 -15.42 1.08
C GLY A 64 2.42 -14.27 0.32
N GLN A 65 2.89 -14.50 -0.92
CA GLN A 65 3.46 -13.46 -1.76
C GLN A 65 2.39 -12.41 -2.15
N ALA A 66 1.21 -12.85 -2.56
CA ALA A 66 0.10 -11.95 -2.87
C ALA A 66 -0.31 -11.09 -1.65
N LEU A 67 -0.40 -11.72 -0.47
CA LEU A 67 -0.68 -11.03 0.78
C LEU A 67 0.42 -10.00 1.10
N MET A 68 1.69 -10.35 0.85
CA MET A 68 2.82 -9.44 1.07
C MET A 68 2.74 -8.20 0.17
N VAL A 69 2.29 -8.34 -1.09
CA VAL A 69 2.03 -7.20 -1.99
C VAL A 69 0.93 -6.31 -1.42
N ALA A 70 -0.22 -6.88 -1.04
CA ALA A 70 -1.35 -6.13 -0.49
C ALA A 70 -0.96 -5.39 0.81
N GLU A 71 -0.36 -6.08 1.78
CA GLU A 71 0.01 -5.48 3.06
C GLU A 71 1.13 -4.45 2.93
N SER A 72 2.03 -4.63 1.98
CA SER A 72 3.06 -3.63 1.70
C SER A 72 2.48 -2.30 1.23
N ALA A 73 1.35 -2.31 0.53
CA ALA A 73 0.65 -1.08 0.16
C ALA A 73 0.16 -0.32 1.41
N ASN A 74 -0.34 -1.02 2.43
CA ASN A 74 -0.67 -0.42 3.72
C ASN A 74 0.56 0.22 4.37
N LEU A 75 1.73 -0.43 4.30
CA LEU A 75 2.99 0.13 4.80
C LEU A 75 3.41 1.39 4.05
N LEU A 76 3.14 1.50 2.74
CA LEU A 76 3.41 2.71 1.96
C LEU A 76 2.55 3.90 2.39
N MET A 77 1.33 3.65 2.87
CA MET A 77 0.38 4.66 3.32
C MET A 77 0.63 5.16 4.76
N LEU A 78 1.55 4.53 5.50
CA LEU A 78 1.85 4.93 6.88
C LEU A 78 2.38 6.36 6.98
N PRO A 79 2.09 7.08 8.08
CA PRO A 79 2.72 8.34 8.41
C PRO A 79 4.26 8.22 8.36
N GLY A 80 4.92 9.20 7.73
CA GLY A 80 6.37 9.19 7.54
C GLY A 80 6.87 8.35 6.35
N ARG A 81 5.98 7.61 5.66
CA ARG A 81 6.27 6.97 4.36
C ARG A 81 5.53 7.64 3.21
N ALA A 82 4.26 7.96 3.40
CA ALA A 82 3.47 8.68 2.41
C ALA A 82 4.11 10.02 2.05
N ARG A 83 4.25 10.31 0.75
CA ARG A 83 4.84 11.54 0.22
C ARG A 83 3.81 12.66 0.09
N ASP A 84 2.57 12.29 -0.22
CA ASP A 84 1.40 13.19 -0.22
C ASP A 84 0.12 12.40 0.05
N GLN A 85 -1.00 13.11 0.21
CA GLN A 85 -2.30 12.53 0.54
C GLN A 85 -3.22 12.35 -0.68
N LYS A 86 -2.70 12.51 -1.89
CA LYS A 86 -3.47 12.39 -3.14
C LYS A 86 -2.90 11.28 -4.03
N GLN A 87 -1.91 11.62 -4.85
CA GLN A 87 -1.38 10.69 -5.86
C GLN A 87 -0.68 9.49 -5.23
N TRP A 88 0.14 9.72 -4.19
CA TRP A 88 0.77 8.62 -3.45
C TRP A 88 -0.23 7.64 -2.87
N MET A 89 -1.29 8.18 -2.24
CA MET A 89 -2.33 7.33 -1.64
C MET A 89 -3.15 6.59 -2.71
N ALA A 90 -3.39 7.21 -3.86
CA ALA A 90 -4.08 6.57 -4.99
C ALA A 90 -3.25 5.42 -5.58
N ASP A 91 -1.95 5.64 -5.82
CA ASP A 91 -1.05 4.62 -6.34
C ASP A 91 -0.89 3.45 -5.35
N ALA A 92 -0.74 3.75 -4.06
CA ALA A 92 -0.67 2.72 -3.02
C ALA A 92 -1.97 1.93 -2.90
N LYS A 93 -3.13 2.60 -3.03
CA LYS A 93 -4.43 1.92 -3.02
C LYS A 93 -4.61 1.01 -4.23
N LEU A 94 -4.18 1.41 -5.41
CA LEU A 94 -4.23 0.56 -6.61
C LEU A 94 -3.43 -0.73 -6.39
N MET A 95 -2.24 -0.63 -5.78
CA MET A 95 -1.43 -1.79 -5.42
C MET A 95 -2.12 -2.67 -4.36
N LEU A 96 -2.76 -2.05 -3.34
CA LEU A 96 -3.52 -2.76 -2.33
C LEU A 96 -4.65 -3.58 -2.95
N ASP A 97 -5.46 -2.94 -3.79
CA ASP A 97 -6.62 -3.57 -4.42
C ASP A 97 -6.19 -4.74 -5.34
N ALA A 98 -5.14 -4.53 -6.16
CA ALA A 98 -4.61 -5.58 -7.02
C ALA A 98 -4.02 -6.75 -6.20
N GLY A 99 -3.31 -6.46 -5.11
CA GLY A 99 -2.77 -7.48 -4.21
C GLY A 99 -3.86 -8.28 -3.49
N ALA A 100 -4.92 -7.61 -3.03
CA ALA A 100 -6.06 -8.27 -2.38
C ALA A 100 -6.81 -9.21 -3.35
N ASP A 101 -7.02 -8.77 -4.60
CA ASP A 101 -7.60 -9.61 -5.64
C ASP A 101 -6.69 -10.81 -5.97
N ALA A 102 -5.36 -10.62 -5.97
CA ALA A 102 -4.40 -11.71 -6.16
C ALA A 102 -4.44 -12.73 -5.01
N VAL A 103 -4.63 -12.31 -3.76
CA VAL A 103 -4.86 -13.23 -2.63
C VAL A 103 -6.11 -14.06 -2.85
N ALA A 104 -7.21 -13.43 -3.28
CA ALA A 104 -8.46 -14.14 -3.55
C ALA A 104 -8.32 -15.15 -4.71
N ALA A 105 -7.57 -14.81 -5.76
CA ALA A 105 -7.29 -15.69 -6.89
C ALA A 105 -6.35 -16.85 -6.48
N ALA A 106 -5.29 -16.59 -5.70
CA ALA A 106 -4.37 -17.61 -5.21
C ALA A 106 -5.07 -18.65 -4.33
N LYS A 107 -5.99 -18.23 -3.45
CA LYS A 107 -6.82 -19.14 -2.65
C LYS A 107 -7.68 -20.08 -3.49
N LYS A 108 -8.10 -19.62 -4.67
CA LYS A 108 -8.88 -20.42 -5.63
C LYS A 108 -7.98 -21.19 -6.60
N LYS A 109 -6.67 -21.01 -6.53
CA LYS A 109 -5.67 -21.57 -7.47
C LYS A 109 -5.95 -21.15 -8.93
N ASP A 110 -6.44 -19.93 -9.10
CA ASP A 110 -6.88 -19.37 -10.37
C ASP A 110 -5.73 -18.57 -11.03
N VAL A 111 -4.99 -19.24 -11.90
CA VAL A 111 -3.86 -18.67 -12.64
C VAL A 111 -4.33 -17.53 -13.55
N GLU A 112 -5.44 -17.74 -14.28
CA GLU A 112 -5.95 -16.78 -15.26
C GLU A 112 -6.37 -15.47 -14.57
N ALA A 113 -7.01 -15.56 -13.40
CA ALA A 113 -7.36 -14.40 -12.60
C ALA A 113 -6.10 -13.64 -12.14
N ILE A 114 -5.03 -14.32 -11.73
CA ILE A 114 -3.77 -13.67 -11.34
C ILE A 114 -3.13 -12.97 -12.56
N VAL A 115 -3.08 -13.62 -13.72
CA VAL A 115 -2.57 -13.04 -14.97
C VAL A 115 -3.34 -11.76 -15.33
N ALA A 116 -4.66 -11.79 -15.20
CA ALA A 116 -5.52 -10.63 -15.51
C ALA A 116 -5.26 -9.41 -14.59
N LEU A 117 -4.60 -9.59 -13.45
CA LEU A 117 -4.23 -8.50 -12.54
C LEU A 117 -2.88 -7.85 -12.89
N SER A 118 -2.09 -8.44 -13.77
CA SER A 118 -0.71 -7.98 -14.08
C SER A 118 -0.67 -6.53 -14.53
N ASP A 119 -1.58 -6.09 -15.40
CA ASP A 119 -1.62 -4.70 -15.89
C ASP A 119 -1.92 -3.72 -14.75
N ARG A 120 -2.89 -4.00 -13.90
CA ARG A 120 -3.24 -3.16 -12.75
C ARG A 120 -2.08 -3.07 -11.75
N LEU A 121 -1.44 -4.19 -11.47
CA LEU A 121 -0.28 -4.22 -10.58
C LEU A 121 0.89 -3.44 -11.18
N MET A 122 1.17 -3.62 -12.47
CA MET A 122 2.21 -2.88 -13.18
C MET A 122 1.92 -1.38 -13.22
N GLU A 123 0.67 -0.98 -13.43
CA GLU A 123 0.25 0.42 -13.41
C GLU A 123 0.54 1.07 -12.06
N SER A 124 0.20 0.42 -10.95
CA SER A 124 0.50 0.94 -9.61
C SER A 124 1.99 1.18 -9.38
N CYS A 125 2.85 0.27 -9.85
CA CYS A 125 4.29 0.40 -9.75
C CYS A 125 4.81 1.55 -10.62
N THR A 126 4.42 1.58 -11.89
CA THR A 126 4.96 2.54 -12.88
C THR A 126 4.51 3.97 -12.61
N THR A 127 3.26 4.20 -12.23
CA THR A 127 2.72 5.53 -11.89
C THR A 127 3.43 6.10 -10.67
N CYS A 128 3.51 5.33 -9.60
CA CYS A 128 4.20 5.72 -8.38
C CYS A 128 5.69 6.01 -8.65
N HIS A 129 6.39 5.13 -9.37
CA HIS A 129 7.80 5.32 -9.67
C HIS A 129 8.08 6.53 -10.57
N LYS A 130 7.22 6.83 -11.55
CA LYS A 130 7.34 8.05 -12.38
C LYS A 130 7.28 9.33 -11.54
N ASN A 131 6.43 9.33 -10.52
CA ASN A 131 6.21 10.52 -9.69
C ASN A 131 7.24 10.65 -8.55
N TYR A 132 7.69 9.55 -7.97
CA TYR A 132 8.40 9.56 -6.69
C TYR A 132 9.78 8.91 -6.68
N ARG A 133 10.14 8.11 -7.70
CA ARG A 133 11.47 7.53 -7.83
C ARG A 133 12.38 8.42 -8.68
N PRO A 134 13.44 9.02 -8.12
CA PRO A 134 14.39 9.81 -8.89
C PRO A 134 14.96 9.02 -10.07
N ASN A 135 15.05 9.67 -11.21
CA ASN A 135 15.63 9.11 -12.45
C ASN A 135 14.94 7.85 -13.02
N TYR A 136 13.70 7.56 -12.60
CA TYR A 136 12.94 6.46 -13.17
C TYR A 136 12.75 6.65 -14.69
N GLY A 137 13.09 5.64 -15.47
CA GLY A 137 13.00 5.67 -16.94
C GLY A 137 14.06 6.54 -17.65
N LYS A 138 15.02 7.12 -16.92
CA LYS A 138 16.16 7.81 -17.52
C LYS A 138 17.34 6.85 -17.69
N PRO A 139 18.17 7.03 -18.73
CA PRO A 139 19.43 6.29 -18.84
C PRO A 139 20.30 6.48 -17.60
N PRO A 140 21.17 5.52 -17.26
CA PRO A 140 22.20 5.75 -16.24
C PRO A 140 22.99 7.02 -16.57
N LEU A 141 23.34 7.80 -15.57
CA LEU A 141 24.28 8.91 -15.75
C LEU A 141 25.67 8.28 -15.97
N ASP A 142 26.28 8.60 -17.11
CA ASP A 142 27.66 8.21 -17.45
C ASP A 142 28.66 8.82 -16.44
#